data_951a5f920e2c44bb95ab94104f6e70b9
#
_entry.id   951a5f920e2c44bb95ab94104f6e70b9
#
_cell.length_a   1.000
_cell.length_b   1.000
_cell.length_c   1.000
_cell.angle_alpha   90.00
_cell.angle_beta   90.00
_cell.angle_gamma   90.00
#
_symmetry.space_group_name_H-M   'P 1'
#
loop_
_entity.id
_entity.type
_entity.pdbx_description
1 polymer ?
#
loop_
_entity_poly.entity_id
_entity_poly.type
_entity_poly.pdbx_seq_one_letter_code
_entity_poly.pdbx_strand_id
1 'polypeptide(L)'
;MLLEEDEKARIKGTIINKFRGDVSILEPGLRMLEEKTDIPVTGVVPYFYLDLDEEDSLTERFQKKEKPGLIDLAVIRFPRISNFTDLAPLEALEEVSVRYVSSPAEFGNPDAVILPGTKNTISDLLWMRQNGLEARILKHSAQNKPVFGICGGYQMLGMEISDPTGEEYGGTVQGMGLLDTKTVFRPEKHRTRVHGTFGKMKGILKEMKGLPFEGYEIHMGETILDEHASGLITLENDSDTLQQGHPDGSQKENVYGCYVHGIFDSPEMSGGFLSALLKEKGYDPETVQAVDWKSYKEEQYDKLADIVRASLDMEEIYKIIGL
;
A
#
# COMPACT_ATOMS: atom_id res chain seq x y z
N MET A 1 19.55 15.36 -29.08
CA MET A 1 19.51 14.76 -30.33
C MET A 1 19.67 13.26 -30.14
N LEU A 2 18.71 12.75 -29.42
CA LEU A 2 18.56 11.35 -29.09
C LEU A 2 17.41 10.71 -29.87
N LEU A 3 16.65 11.54 -30.63
CA LEU A 3 15.44 11.11 -31.35
C LEU A 3 15.67 11.19 -32.86
N GLU A 4 15.16 10.20 -33.56
CA GLU A 4 15.08 10.19 -35.02
C GLU A 4 14.02 11.20 -35.52
N GLU A 5 14.06 11.58 -36.82
CA GLU A 5 13.19 12.63 -37.36
C GLU A 5 11.69 12.28 -37.29
N ASP A 6 11.35 11.01 -37.47
CA ASP A 6 9.96 10.53 -37.37
C ASP A 6 9.47 10.50 -35.91
N GLU A 7 10.36 10.27 -34.94
CA GLU A 7 10.07 10.37 -33.52
C GLU A 7 9.82 11.82 -33.09
N LYS A 8 10.69 12.74 -33.54
CA LYS A 8 10.51 14.18 -33.31
C LYS A 8 9.20 14.69 -33.88
N ALA A 9 8.83 14.24 -35.08
CA ALA A 9 7.58 14.63 -35.73
C ALA A 9 6.30 14.23 -34.96
N ARG A 10 6.42 13.30 -34.02
CA ARG A 10 5.30 12.88 -33.13
C ARG A 10 5.13 13.79 -31.92
N ILE A 11 6.15 14.57 -31.54
CA ILE A 11 6.04 15.51 -30.44
C ILE A 11 5.31 16.75 -30.92
N LYS A 12 4.09 16.98 -30.42
CA LYS A 12 3.20 18.06 -30.89
C LYS A 12 3.03 19.18 -29.88
N GLY A 13 3.42 18.96 -28.65
CA GLY A 13 3.38 19.94 -27.56
C GLY A 13 4.25 19.50 -26.39
N THR A 14 4.61 20.43 -25.54
CA THR A 14 5.36 20.19 -24.29
C THR A 14 4.65 20.80 -23.10
N ILE A 15 4.76 20.15 -21.94
CA ILE A 15 4.20 20.62 -20.67
C ILE A 15 5.33 20.67 -19.65
N ILE A 16 5.47 21.80 -18.95
CA ILE A 16 6.34 21.86 -17.78
C ILE A 16 5.54 21.39 -16.58
N ASN A 17 5.96 20.30 -15.97
CA ASN A 17 5.24 19.71 -14.84
C ASN A 17 5.97 19.94 -13.51
N LYS A 18 5.20 20.03 -12.41
CA LYS A 18 5.70 20.19 -11.03
C LYS A 18 6.61 21.43 -10.89
N PHE A 19 6.29 22.51 -11.55
CA PHE A 19 7.09 23.73 -11.49
C PHE A 19 7.01 24.38 -10.11
N ARG A 20 8.19 24.69 -9.55
CA ARG A 20 8.31 25.39 -8.26
C ARG A 20 8.85 26.80 -8.49
N GLY A 21 8.05 27.82 -8.27
CA GLY A 21 8.43 29.20 -8.41
C GLY A 21 7.36 30.05 -9.08
N ASP A 22 7.74 31.28 -9.44
CA ASP A 22 6.86 32.19 -10.16
C ASP A 22 6.96 31.91 -11.67
N VAL A 23 5.83 31.59 -12.29
CA VAL A 23 5.72 31.26 -13.73
C VAL A 23 6.14 32.45 -14.59
N SER A 24 5.94 33.69 -14.13
CA SER A 24 6.33 34.88 -14.89
C SER A 24 7.84 34.98 -15.13
N ILE A 25 8.64 34.46 -14.19
CA ILE A 25 10.12 34.37 -14.33
C ILE A 25 10.53 33.32 -15.37
N LEU A 26 9.71 32.29 -15.54
CA LEU A 26 9.98 31.23 -16.51
C LEU A 26 9.65 31.61 -17.96
N GLU A 27 8.77 32.60 -18.17
CA GLU A 27 8.25 32.98 -19.49
C GLU A 27 9.33 33.16 -20.59
N PRO A 28 10.45 33.86 -20.34
CA PRO A 28 11.51 33.96 -21.35
C PRO A 28 12.13 32.60 -21.73
N GLY A 29 12.18 31.66 -20.77
CA GLY A 29 12.64 30.30 -20.99
C GLY A 29 11.69 29.47 -21.84
N LEU A 30 10.37 29.65 -21.64
CA LEU A 30 9.34 28.98 -22.45
C LEU A 30 9.44 29.41 -23.91
N ARG A 31 9.52 30.74 -24.18
CA ARG A 31 9.70 31.26 -25.55
C ARG A 31 10.96 30.75 -26.21
N MET A 32 12.08 30.70 -25.48
CA MET A 32 13.34 30.14 -26.00
C MET A 32 13.24 28.65 -26.31
N LEU A 33 12.45 27.89 -25.52
CA LEU A 33 12.19 26.47 -25.78
C LEU A 33 11.42 26.30 -27.08
N GLU A 34 10.35 27.05 -27.28
CA GLU A 34 9.53 27.04 -28.49
C GLU A 34 10.35 27.43 -29.73
N GLU A 35 11.12 28.54 -29.66
CA GLU A 35 11.98 28.98 -30.74
C GLU A 35 13.04 27.94 -31.16
N LYS A 36 13.55 27.15 -30.20
CA LYS A 36 14.59 26.16 -30.50
C LYS A 36 14.04 24.81 -30.98
N THR A 37 12.81 24.48 -30.58
CA THR A 37 12.24 23.16 -30.85
C THR A 37 11.18 23.16 -31.95
N ASP A 38 10.62 24.35 -32.24
CA ASP A 38 9.43 24.50 -33.08
C ASP A 38 8.22 23.71 -32.56
N ILE A 39 8.15 23.53 -31.24
CA ILE A 39 7.11 22.79 -30.53
C ILE A 39 6.49 23.69 -29.47
N PRO A 40 5.15 23.89 -29.47
CA PRO A 40 4.51 24.76 -28.50
C PRO A 40 4.63 24.24 -27.06
N VAL A 41 4.74 25.16 -26.11
CA VAL A 41 4.57 24.86 -24.69
C VAL A 41 3.10 25.07 -24.33
N THR A 42 2.37 23.98 -24.16
CA THR A 42 0.93 23.99 -23.93
C THR A 42 0.55 24.31 -22.47
N GLY A 43 1.52 24.51 -21.59
CA GLY A 43 1.27 25.02 -20.23
C GLY A 43 2.35 24.66 -19.22
N VAL A 44 2.17 25.26 -18.04
CA VAL A 44 3.05 25.08 -16.87
C VAL A 44 2.20 24.69 -15.69
N VAL A 45 2.29 23.43 -15.29
CA VAL A 45 1.58 22.90 -14.11
C VAL A 45 2.43 23.16 -12.88
N PRO A 46 1.93 23.93 -11.90
CA PRO A 46 2.67 24.21 -10.69
C PRO A 46 2.86 22.94 -9.83
N TYR A 47 3.83 22.99 -8.94
CA TYR A 47 3.92 22.00 -7.87
C TYR A 47 2.80 22.25 -6.86
N PHE A 48 2.05 21.21 -6.54
CA PHE A 48 1.01 21.22 -5.51
C PHE A 48 1.01 19.86 -4.80
N TYR A 49 0.45 19.84 -3.61
CA TYR A 49 0.29 18.60 -2.85
C TYR A 49 -1.12 18.06 -3.05
N LEU A 50 -1.20 16.78 -3.41
CA LEU A 50 -2.42 15.99 -3.41
C LEU A 50 -2.14 14.67 -2.69
N ASP A 51 -3.12 14.17 -1.99
CA ASP A 51 -3.03 12.86 -1.32
C ASP A 51 -3.47 11.76 -2.31
N LEU A 52 -2.67 11.60 -3.34
CA LEU A 52 -2.81 10.56 -4.35
C LEU A 52 -1.73 9.50 -4.17
N ASP A 53 -2.04 8.29 -4.63
CA ASP A 53 -1.10 7.18 -4.59
C ASP A 53 0.18 7.53 -5.36
N GLU A 54 1.31 7.49 -4.67
CA GLU A 54 2.62 7.70 -5.27
C GLU A 54 3.18 6.35 -5.73
N GLU A 55 3.65 6.30 -6.99
CA GLU A 55 4.25 5.10 -7.57
C GLU A 55 5.66 4.83 -7.03
N ASP A 56 6.32 5.87 -6.51
CA ASP A 56 7.74 5.82 -6.16
C ASP A 56 7.96 5.53 -4.66
N SER A 57 8.76 4.49 -4.37
CA SER A 57 9.14 4.12 -2.99
C SER A 57 10.02 5.15 -2.27
N LEU A 58 10.46 6.22 -2.96
CA LEU A 58 11.24 7.34 -2.41
C LEU A 58 10.37 8.54 -2.01
N THR A 59 9.12 8.32 -1.75
CA THR A 59 8.13 9.36 -1.42
C THR A 59 8.50 10.17 -0.16
N GLU A 60 8.13 11.45 -0.16
CA GLU A 60 8.22 12.34 1.00
C GLU A 60 7.31 11.87 2.17
N ARG A 61 6.37 10.94 1.90
CA ARG A 61 5.46 10.35 2.89
C ARG A 61 6.22 9.74 4.08
N PHE A 62 7.38 9.12 3.84
CA PHE A 62 8.23 8.57 4.90
C PHE A 62 8.97 9.61 5.75
N GLN A 63 8.92 10.89 5.37
CA GLN A 63 9.54 12.01 6.09
C GLN A 63 8.53 12.83 6.90
N LYS A 64 7.23 12.50 6.82
CA LYS A 64 6.21 13.18 7.63
C LYS A 64 6.56 13.03 9.11
N LYS A 65 6.57 14.17 9.83
CA LYS A 65 6.73 14.19 11.28
C LYS A 65 5.63 13.36 11.92
N GLU A 66 6.00 12.59 12.94
CA GLU A 66 5.07 11.87 13.77
C GLU A 66 3.94 12.80 14.23
N LYS A 67 2.72 12.44 13.87
CA LYS A 67 1.52 13.11 14.31
C LYS A 67 1.02 12.34 15.52
N PRO A 68 0.91 12.96 16.71
CA PRO A 68 0.34 12.26 17.84
C PRO A 68 -1.13 11.91 17.54
N GLY A 69 -1.46 10.65 17.69
CA GLY A 69 -2.82 10.12 17.50
C GLY A 69 -3.28 9.32 18.72
N LEU A 70 -4.57 9.01 18.77
CA LEU A 70 -5.12 8.10 19.78
C LEU A 70 -4.64 6.67 19.57
N ILE A 71 -4.37 6.29 18.32
CA ILE A 71 -3.85 4.98 17.89
C ILE A 71 -2.48 5.18 17.28
N ASP A 72 -1.50 4.36 17.71
CA ASP A 72 -0.15 4.32 17.20
C ASP A 72 0.10 3.04 16.39
N LEU A 73 0.24 3.16 15.08
CA LEU A 73 0.54 2.06 14.16
C LEU A 73 2.00 2.11 13.72
N ALA A 74 2.77 1.05 14.02
CA ALA A 74 4.11 0.89 13.50
C ALA A 74 4.09 0.04 12.22
N VAL A 75 4.45 0.65 11.11
CA VAL A 75 4.60 0.01 9.81
C VAL A 75 6.06 -0.29 9.57
N ILE A 76 6.41 -1.53 9.30
CA ILE A 76 7.80 -1.90 9.04
C ILE A 76 8.20 -1.38 7.67
N ARG A 77 9.15 -0.44 7.65
CA ARG A 77 9.71 0.12 6.43
C ARG A 77 10.83 -0.78 5.91
N PHE A 78 10.45 -1.77 5.12
CA PHE A 78 11.41 -2.63 4.44
C PHE A 78 12.28 -1.83 3.44
N PRO A 79 13.53 -2.24 3.18
CA PRO A 79 14.35 -1.64 2.12
C PRO A 79 13.71 -1.69 0.74
N ARG A 80 12.87 -2.70 0.49
CA ARG A 80 12.16 -2.92 -0.78
C ARG A 80 10.65 -2.87 -0.61
N ILE A 81 10.17 -2.06 0.34
CA ILE A 81 8.73 -1.87 0.58
C ILE A 81 7.99 -1.61 -0.72
N SER A 82 6.83 -2.21 -0.89
CA SER A 82 5.94 -1.99 -2.02
C SER A 82 4.50 -1.86 -1.55
N ASN A 83 3.64 -1.27 -2.39
CA ASN A 83 2.21 -1.11 -2.08
C ASN A 83 1.95 -0.44 -0.71
N PHE A 84 2.84 0.47 -0.29
CA PHE A 84 2.67 1.19 0.97
C PHE A 84 1.41 2.08 0.97
N THR A 85 0.84 2.34 -0.21
CA THR A 85 -0.46 3.00 -0.41
C THR A 85 -1.62 2.23 0.23
N ASP A 86 -1.46 0.93 0.52
CA ASP A 86 -2.43 0.14 1.31
C ASP A 86 -2.78 0.78 2.66
N LEU A 87 -1.90 1.64 3.19
CA LEU A 87 -2.06 2.28 4.49
C LEU A 87 -2.60 3.72 4.42
N ALA A 88 -2.76 4.25 3.21
CA ALA A 88 -3.22 5.62 3.00
C ALA A 88 -4.58 5.91 3.67
N PRO A 89 -5.58 4.99 3.68
CA PRO A 89 -6.82 5.21 4.40
C PRO A 89 -6.65 5.40 5.91
N LEU A 90 -5.65 4.75 6.51
CA LEU A 90 -5.32 4.90 7.93
C LEU A 90 -4.53 6.18 8.21
N GLU A 91 -3.65 6.59 7.27
CA GLU A 91 -2.87 7.83 7.37
C GLU A 91 -3.71 9.09 7.23
N ALA A 92 -4.84 9.01 6.51
CA ALA A 92 -5.76 10.12 6.31
C ALA A 92 -6.52 10.52 7.58
N LEU A 93 -6.56 9.64 8.59
CA LEU A 93 -7.29 9.85 9.83
C LEU A 93 -6.46 10.69 10.83
N GLU A 94 -7.11 11.69 11.44
CA GLU A 94 -6.43 12.60 12.38
C GLU A 94 -6.04 11.92 13.68
N GLU A 95 -6.80 10.95 14.10
CA GLU A 95 -6.64 10.23 15.36
C GLU A 95 -5.63 9.08 15.27
N VAL A 96 -5.14 8.79 14.07
CA VAL A 96 -4.21 7.68 13.82
C VAL A 96 -2.81 8.20 13.50
N SER A 97 -1.84 7.75 14.28
CA SER A 97 -0.42 7.95 14.00
C SER A 97 0.12 6.74 13.25
N VAL A 98 0.42 6.88 11.97
CA VAL A 98 1.09 5.84 11.19
C VAL A 98 2.57 6.18 11.10
N ARG A 99 3.43 5.34 11.68
CA ARG A 99 4.88 5.53 11.72
C ARG A 99 5.59 4.44 10.92
N TYR A 100 6.42 4.85 9.97
CA TYR A 100 7.28 3.95 9.22
C TYR A 100 8.59 3.70 9.99
N VAL A 101 8.79 2.47 10.43
CA VAL A 101 9.85 2.06 11.35
C VAL A 101 10.90 1.23 10.60
N SER A 102 12.14 1.68 10.60
CA SER A 102 13.28 1.01 9.96
C SER A 102 14.33 0.50 10.95
N SER A 103 14.20 0.85 12.24
CA SER A 103 15.12 0.42 13.27
C SER A 103 14.42 0.08 14.60
N PRO A 104 15.01 -0.77 15.45
CA PRO A 104 14.47 -1.09 16.78
C PRO A 104 14.31 0.13 17.69
N ALA A 105 15.08 1.19 17.47
CA ALA A 105 15.02 2.43 18.27
C ALA A 105 13.73 3.22 17.96
N GLU A 106 13.26 3.18 16.70
CA GLU A 106 12.02 3.84 16.26
C GLU A 106 10.77 3.05 16.63
N PHE A 107 10.88 1.77 16.99
CA PHE A 107 9.75 0.87 17.18
C PHE A 107 8.78 1.34 18.28
N GLY A 108 9.30 1.83 19.39
CA GLY A 108 8.49 2.31 20.52
C GLY A 108 7.62 1.21 21.14
N ASN A 109 6.37 1.56 21.44
CA ASN A 109 5.36 0.66 21.99
C ASN A 109 4.01 0.85 21.25
N PRO A 110 3.92 0.47 19.97
CA PRO A 110 2.73 0.69 19.17
C PRO A 110 1.51 -0.10 19.66
N ASP A 111 0.33 0.33 19.23
CA ASP A 111 -0.93 -0.38 19.47
C ASP A 111 -1.07 -1.58 18.52
N ALA A 112 -0.59 -1.44 17.28
CA ALA A 112 -0.48 -2.54 16.33
C ALA A 112 0.76 -2.40 15.45
N VAL A 113 1.22 -3.52 14.89
CA VAL A 113 2.32 -3.59 13.93
C VAL A 113 1.81 -4.07 12.58
N ILE A 114 2.19 -3.40 11.50
CA ILE A 114 1.87 -3.80 10.14
C ILE A 114 3.15 -4.15 9.38
N LEU A 115 3.19 -5.32 8.78
CA LEU A 115 4.21 -5.77 7.85
C LEU A 115 3.63 -5.62 6.44
N PRO A 116 4.02 -4.59 5.67
CA PRO A 116 3.48 -4.34 4.34
C PRO A 116 4.04 -5.30 3.28
N GLY A 117 3.61 -5.12 2.04
CA GLY A 117 4.19 -5.78 0.89
C GLY A 117 5.64 -5.37 0.64
N THR A 118 6.37 -6.23 -0.04
CA THR A 118 7.75 -5.99 -0.47
C THR A 118 8.05 -6.63 -1.81
N LYS A 119 9.03 -6.08 -2.53
CA LYS A 119 9.52 -6.62 -3.81
C LYS A 119 10.51 -7.79 -3.64
N ASN A 120 10.97 -8.08 -2.43
CA ASN A 120 11.80 -9.24 -2.14
C ASN A 120 11.64 -9.65 -0.67
N THR A 121 10.76 -10.62 -0.46
CA THR A 121 10.32 -11.07 0.85
C THR A 121 11.46 -11.66 1.68
N ILE A 122 12.25 -12.53 1.08
CA ILE A 122 13.32 -13.24 1.81
C ILE A 122 14.43 -12.27 2.24
N SER A 123 14.88 -11.41 1.32
CA SER A 123 15.94 -10.44 1.65
C SER A 123 15.50 -9.46 2.73
N ASP A 124 14.25 -9.02 2.69
CA ASP A 124 13.74 -8.05 3.66
C ASP A 124 13.45 -8.70 5.03
N LEU A 125 13.03 -9.98 5.06
CA LEU A 125 12.96 -10.76 6.29
C LEU A 125 14.36 -10.91 6.94
N LEU A 126 15.38 -11.26 6.16
CA LEU A 126 16.74 -11.39 6.66
C LEU A 126 17.29 -10.06 7.17
N TRP A 127 17.02 -8.96 6.45
CA TRP A 127 17.36 -7.61 6.90
C TRP A 127 16.68 -7.26 8.23
N MET A 128 15.38 -7.52 8.36
CA MET A 128 14.61 -7.26 9.59
C MET A 128 15.14 -8.08 10.79
N ARG A 129 15.57 -9.32 10.54
CA ARG A 129 16.21 -10.22 11.52
C ARG A 129 17.56 -9.68 11.96
N GLN A 130 18.41 -9.27 11.01
CA GLN A 130 19.76 -8.77 11.26
C GLN A 130 19.76 -7.44 12.03
N ASN A 131 18.81 -6.54 11.78
CA ASN A 131 18.73 -5.26 12.48
C ASN A 131 17.99 -5.34 13.83
N GLY A 132 17.37 -6.48 14.15
CA GLY A 132 16.70 -6.73 15.43
C GLY A 132 15.22 -6.29 15.48
N LEU A 133 14.62 -5.84 14.38
CA LEU A 133 13.18 -5.52 14.34
C LEU A 133 12.32 -6.77 14.50
N GLU A 134 12.71 -7.92 13.95
CA GLU A 134 12.00 -9.19 14.14
C GLU A 134 11.80 -9.49 15.64
N ALA A 135 12.84 -9.32 16.46
CA ALA A 135 12.74 -9.54 17.90
C ALA A 135 11.75 -8.58 18.60
N ARG A 136 11.64 -7.33 18.11
CA ARG A 136 10.63 -6.37 18.60
C ARG A 136 9.22 -6.80 18.26
N ILE A 137 8.99 -7.28 17.04
CA ILE A 137 7.68 -7.76 16.59
C ILE A 137 7.29 -9.02 17.35
N LEU A 138 8.20 -9.98 17.51
CA LEU A 138 7.95 -11.20 18.31
C LEU A 138 7.58 -10.85 19.76
N LYS A 139 8.29 -9.90 20.39
CA LYS A 139 7.96 -9.41 21.73
C LYS A 139 6.59 -8.73 21.78
N HIS A 140 6.24 -7.95 20.76
CA HIS A 140 4.95 -7.28 20.64
C HIS A 140 3.80 -8.30 20.54
N SER A 141 3.95 -9.30 19.66
CA SER A 141 2.99 -10.41 19.53
C SER A 141 2.87 -11.22 20.81
N ALA A 142 3.98 -11.52 21.50
CA ALA A 142 3.97 -12.23 22.78
C ALA A 142 3.23 -11.46 23.91
N GLN A 143 3.01 -10.16 23.75
CA GLN A 143 2.17 -9.34 24.62
C GLN A 143 0.69 -9.36 24.19
N ASN A 144 0.32 -10.25 23.28
CA ASN A 144 -1.01 -10.37 22.68
C ASN A 144 -1.47 -9.10 21.95
N LYS A 145 -0.53 -8.28 21.46
CA LYS A 145 -0.82 -7.10 20.66
C LYS A 145 -0.90 -7.45 19.16
N PRO A 146 -1.74 -6.75 18.39
CA PRO A 146 -1.99 -7.09 17.00
C PRO A 146 -0.78 -6.95 16.08
N VAL A 147 -0.62 -7.95 15.21
CA VAL A 147 0.32 -7.93 14.07
C VAL A 147 -0.46 -8.26 12.80
N PHE A 148 -0.36 -7.45 11.78
CA PHE A 148 -1.03 -7.65 10.50
C PHE A 148 0.01 -7.70 9.36
N GLY A 149 0.01 -8.78 8.57
CA GLY A 149 0.89 -8.94 7.40
C GLY A 149 0.12 -8.85 6.09
N ILE A 150 0.63 -8.08 5.14
CA ILE A 150 0.06 -7.95 3.80
C ILE A 150 1.07 -8.51 2.78
N CYS A 151 0.64 -9.42 1.91
CA CYS A 151 1.44 -10.00 0.83
C CYS A 151 2.81 -10.54 1.34
N GLY A 152 3.93 -9.91 1.00
CA GLY A 152 5.24 -10.30 1.52
C GLY A 152 5.32 -10.30 3.05
N GLY A 153 4.69 -9.32 3.71
CA GLY A 153 4.57 -9.30 5.17
C GLY A 153 3.81 -10.50 5.73
N TYR A 154 2.73 -10.93 5.07
CA TYR A 154 2.01 -12.16 5.43
C TYR A 154 2.91 -13.40 5.30
N GLN A 155 3.64 -13.52 4.20
CA GLN A 155 4.59 -14.63 3.98
C GLN A 155 5.65 -14.72 5.09
N MET A 156 6.19 -13.56 5.53
CA MET A 156 7.19 -13.49 6.60
C MET A 156 6.67 -14.00 7.95
N LEU A 157 5.38 -13.83 8.23
CA LEU A 157 4.76 -14.27 9.50
C LEU A 157 4.67 -15.80 9.62
N GLY A 158 4.73 -16.56 8.51
CA GLY A 158 4.66 -18.01 8.48
C GLY A 158 5.85 -18.71 9.14
N MET A 159 5.83 -20.05 9.09
CA MET A 159 6.88 -20.90 9.64
C MET A 159 8.10 -20.96 8.71
N GLU A 160 7.87 -20.96 7.39
CA GLU A 160 8.91 -21.22 6.38
C GLU A 160 8.56 -20.53 5.07
N ILE A 161 9.59 -20.02 4.39
CA ILE A 161 9.51 -19.51 3.02
C ILE A 161 10.53 -20.28 2.17
N SER A 162 10.07 -20.96 1.12
CA SER A 162 10.88 -21.74 0.19
C SER A 162 10.88 -21.10 -1.20
N ASP A 163 12.06 -20.90 -1.76
CA ASP A 163 12.29 -20.39 -3.11
C ASP A 163 13.17 -21.37 -3.90
N PRO A 164 12.58 -22.49 -4.34
CA PRO A 164 13.35 -23.57 -4.97
C PRO A 164 13.90 -23.20 -6.36
N THR A 165 13.29 -22.23 -7.03
CA THR A 165 13.66 -21.79 -8.39
C THR A 165 14.51 -20.52 -8.41
N GLY A 166 14.66 -19.84 -7.27
CA GLY A 166 15.47 -18.63 -7.16
C GLY A 166 14.80 -17.38 -7.74
N GLU A 167 13.48 -17.27 -7.58
CA GLU A 167 12.71 -16.13 -8.07
C GLU A 167 13.09 -14.84 -7.35
N GLU A 168 13.41 -14.92 -6.05
CA GLU A 168 13.86 -13.78 -5.25
C GLU A 168 15.28 -13.95 -4.69
N TYR A 169 15.55 -15.04 -4.01
CA TYR A 169 16.78 -15.26 -3.24
C TYR A 169 17.38 -16.65 -3.43
N GLY A 170 16.51 -17.65 -3.62
CA GLY A 170 16.84 -19.07 -3.66
C GLY A 170 16.94 -19.73 -2.29
N GLY A 171 16.67 -21.04 -2.27
CA GLY A 171 16.75 -21.85 -1.06
C GLY A 171 15.53 -21.73 -0.15
N THR A 172 15.73 -22.04 1.13
CA THR A 172 14.64 -22.03 2.13
C THR A 172 15.09 -21.29 3.37
N VAL A 173 14.22 -20.42 3.90
CA VAL A 173 14.46 -19.66 5.13
C VAL A 173 13.32 -19.88 6.11
N GLN A 174 13.67 -19.86 7.40
CA GLN A 174 12.67 -19.85 8.47
C GLN A 174 11.94 -18.52 8.48
N GLY A 175 10.61 -18.54 8.53
CA GLY A 175 9.78 -17.36 8.78
C GLY A 175 9.82 -16.96 10.26
N MET A 176 8.89 -16.09 10.64
CA MET A 176 8.80 -15.62 12.04
C MET A 176 8.09 -16.61 12.98
N GLY A 177 7.39 -17.62 12.42
CA GLY A 177 6.68 -18.64 13.20
C GLY A 177 5.45 -18.14 13.96
N LEU A 178 4.88 -17.01 13.55
CA LEU A 178 3.70 -16.42 14.18
C LEU A 178 2.39 -16.97 13.59
N LEU A 179 2.40 -17.44 12.34
CA LEU A 179 1.29 -18.10 11.68
C LEU A 179 1.66 -19.54 11.30
N ASP A 180 0.69 -20.45 11.36
CA ASP A 180 0.88 -21.87 11.01
C ASP A 180 0.74 -22.06 9.49
N THR A 181 1.65 -21.43 8.74
CA THR A 181 1.66 -21.39 7.29
C THR A 181 3.06 -21.61 6.73
N LYS A 182 3.15 -22.10 5.49
CA LYS A 182 4.39 -22.20 4.71
C LYS A 182 4.18 -21.62 3.33
N THR A 183 5.13 -20.83 2.87
CA THR A 183 5.09 -20.21 1.54
C THR A 183 6.11 -20.86 0.61
N VAL A 184 5.69 -21.15 -0.61
CA VAL A 184 6.56 -21.65 -1.69
C VAL A 184 6.46 -20.68 -2.87
N PHE A 185 7.58 -20.11 -3.28
CA PHE A 185 7.64 -19.27 -4.48
C PHE A 185 7.47 -20.10 -5.74
N ARG A 186 6.70 -19.57 -6.70
CA ARG A 186 6.43 -20.17 -8.00
C ARG A 186 6.74 -19.15 -9.10
N PRO A 187 7.12 -19.58 -10.32
CA PRO A 187 7.36 -18.67 -11.45
C PRO A 187 6.12 -17.89 -11.88
N GLU A 188 4.93 -18.48 -11.68
CA GLU A 188 3.67 -17.86 -12.06
C GLU A 188 3.32 -16.71 -11.11
N LYS A 189 3.05 -15.55 -11.70
CA LYS A 189 2.61 -14.37 -10.97
C LYS A 189 1.09 -14.32 -10.95
N HIS A 190 0.51 -14.36 -9.77
CA HIS A 190 -0.91 -14.08 -9.55
C HIS A 190 -1.16 -12.57 -9.63
N ARG A 191 -2.17 -12.15 -10.42
CA ARG A 191 -2.66 -10.77 -10.45
C ARG A 191 -4.16 -10.79 -10.73
N THR A 192 -4.97 -10.47 -9.73
CA THR A 192 -6.42 -10.46 -9.86
C THR A 192 -7.05 -9.42 -8.94
N ARG A 193 -8.22 -8.89 -9.36
CA ARG A 193 -9.08 -8.16 -8.43
C ARG A 193 -9.88 -9.16 -7.63
N VAL A 194 -10.07 -8.87 -6.36
CA VAL A 194 -10.77 -9.74 -5.43
C VAL A 194 -11.75 -8.94 -4.59
N HIS A 195 -12.84 -9.57 -4.24
CA HIS A 195 -13.74 -9.13 -3.18
C HIS A 195 -14.07 -10.35 -2.31
N GLY A 196 -14.58 -10.10 -1.12
CA GLY A 196 -14.89 -11.18 -0.22
C GLY A 196 -15.37 -10.73 1.13
N THR A 197 -15.36 -11.64 2.08
CA THR A 197 -15.79 -11.37 3.45
C THR A 197 -14.79 -11.93 4.45
N PHE A 198 -14.72 -11.28 5.62
CA PHE A 198 -13.96 -11.81 6.74
C PHE A 198 -14.59 -13.08 7.29
N GLY A 199 -13.78 -14.11 7.47
CA GLY A 199 -14.16 -15.37 8.07
C GLY A 199 -14.46 -15.25 9.57
N LYS A 200 -14.38 -16.39 10.27
CA LYS A 200 -14.50 -16.39 11.73
C LYS A 200 -13.21 -15.85 12.35
N MET A 201 -13.19 -14.55 12.61
CA MET A 201 -12.04 -13.87 13.21
C MET A 201 -11.81 -14.28 14.67
N LYS A 202 -10.54 -14.24 15.08
CA LYS A 202 -10.09 -14.44 16.47
C LYS A 202 -9.54 -13.15 17.07
N GLY A 203 -9.19 -13.19 18.35
CA GLY A 203 -8.55 -12.06 19.02
C GLY A 203 -9.40 -10.80 19.03
N ILE A 204 -8.73 -9.66 18.94
CA ILE A 204 -9.41 -8.36 19.00
C ILE A 204 -10.30 -8.09 17.79
N LEU A 205 -9.99 -8.70 16.62
CA LEU A 205 -10.74 -8.49 15.38
C LEU A 205 -11.97 -9.42 15.23
N LYS A 206 -12.36 -10.15 16.29
CA LYS A 206 -13.46 -11.12 16.24
C LYS A 206 -14.81 -10.55 15.76
N GLU A 207 -15.05 -9.26 15.97
CA GLU A 207 -16.29 -8.57 15.57
C GLU A 207 -16.33 -8.24 14.08
N MET A 208 -15.20 -8.37 13.36
CA MET A 208 -15.13 -8.12 11.92
C MET A 208 -15.70 -9.26 11.07
N LYS A 209 -16.14 -10.36 11.69
CA LYS A 209 -16.71 -11.51 10.97
C LYS A 209 -17.84 -11.08 10.04
N GLY A 210 -17.74 -11.47 8.77
CA GLY A 210 -18.75 -11.21 7.75
C GLY A 210 -18.71 -9.80 7.14
N LEU A 211 -17.83 -8.92 7.60
CA LEU A 211 -17.63 -7.62 6.95
C LEU A 211 -17.06 -7.82 5.54
N PRO A 212 -17.57 -7.09 4.54
CA PRO A 212 -17.06 -7.16 3.18
C PRO A 212 -15.74 -6.40 3.03
N PHE A 213 -14.96 -6.77 2.02
CA PHE A 213 -13.81 -6.02 1.54
C PHE A 213 -13.67 -6.17 0.03
N GLU A 214 -12.98 -5.21 -0.59
CA GLU A 214 -12.52 -5.25 -1.97
C GLU A 214 -11.01 -5.00 -1.99
N GLY A 215 -10.32 -5.49 -3.02
CA GLY A 215 -8.89 -5.28 -3.17
C GLY A 215 -8.32 -5.98 -4.40
N TYR A 216 -7.03 -6.23 -4.37
CA TYR A 216 -6.36 -6.98 -5.41
C TYR A 216 -5.22 -7.83 -4.85
N GLU A 217 -4.89 -8.89 -5.53
CA GLU A 217 -3.73 -9.74 -5.25
C GLU A 217 -2.67 -9.57 -6.34
N ILE A 218 -1.41 -9.49 -5.92
CA ILE A 218 -0.26 -9.45 -6.81
C ILE A 218 0.94 -10.10 -6.12
N HIS A 219 1.13 -11.41 -6.31
CA HIS A 219 2.19 -12.17 -5.63
C HIS A 219 2.69 -13.34 -6.51
N MET A 220 3.83 -13.91 -6.12
CA MET A 220 4.44 -15.08 -6.76
C MET A 220 4.48 -16.30 -5.82
N GLY A 221 4.22 -16.11 -4.54
CA GLY A 221 4.20 -17.19 -3.55
C GLY A 221 2.84 -17.85 -3.41
N GLU A 222 2.84 -19.14 -3.21
CA GLU A 222 1.69 -19.94 -2.79
C GLU A 222 1.84 -20.26 -1.30
N THR A 223 0.89 -19.81 -0.48
CA THR A 223 0.90 -20.08 0.97
C THR A 223 -0.04 -21.23 1.31
N ILE A 224 0.54 -22.24 1.92
CA ILE A 224 -0.16 -23.46 2.34
C ILE A 224 -0.43 -23.35 3.84
N LEU A 225 -1.69 -23.51 4.22
CA LEU A 225 -2.12 -23.53 5.61
C LEU A 225 -1.85 -24.91 6.21
N ASP A 226 -1.30 -24.95 7.42
CA ASP A 226 -1.20 -26.17 8.21
C ASP A 226 -2.59 -26.65 8.66
N GLU A 227 -2.73 -27.91 9.04
CA GLU A 227 -3.99 -28.52 9.48
C GLU A 227 -4.66 -27.78 10.63
N HIS A 228 -3.89 -27.05 11.44
CA HIS A 228 -4.38 -26.28 12.58
C HIS A 228 -4.58 -24.79 12.29
N ALA A 229 -4.18 -24.34 11.09
CA ALA A 229 -4.33 -22.94 10.69
C ALA A 229 -5.82 -22.58 10.52
N SER A 230 -6.12 -21.34 10.88
CA SER A 230 -7.46 -20.76 10.64
C SER A 230 -7.38 -19.76 9.50
N GLY A 231 -8.19 -19.92 8.47
CA GLY A 231 -8.32 -18.94 7.40
C GLY A 231 -8.81 -17.58 7.93
N LEU A 232 -8.39 -16.53 7.28
CA LEU A 232 -8.74 -15.15 7.65
C LEU A 232 -9.96 -14.66 6.89
N ILE A 233 -9.96 -14.84 5.57
CA ILE A 233 -10.94 -14.30 4.64
C ILE A 233 -11.48 -15.39 3.71
N THR A 234 -12.61 -15.10 3.08
CA THR A 234 -13.18 -15.89 1.98
C THR A 234 -13.25 -15.00 0.77
N LEU A 235 -12.52 -15.36 -0.29
CA LEU A 235 -12.49 -14.64 -1.56
C LEU A 235 -13.61 -15.14 -2.48
N GLU A 236 -14.22 -14.24 -3.20
CA GLU A 236 -15.20 -14.48 -4.26
C GLU A 236 -14.61 -13.97 -5.58
N ASN A 237 -14.61 -14.78 -6.63
CA ASN A 237 -14.08 -14.41 -7.93
C ASN A 237 -15.21 -13.95 -8.87
N ASP A 238 -15.03 -12.79 -9.51
CA ASP A 238 -15.99 -12.23 -10.49
C ASP A 238 -16.23 -13.13 -11.71
N SER A 239 -15.31 -14.08 -11.98
CA SER A 239 -15.37 -14.94 -13.18
C SER A 239 -16.13 -16.25 -13.01
N ASP A 240 -16.46 -16.63 -11.77
CA ASP A 240 -17.06 -17.95 -11.49
C ASP A 240 -18.52 -17.86 -11.03
N THR A 241 -19.43 -18.03 -11.95
CA THR A 241 -20.89 -18.04 -11.70
C THR A 241 -21.38 -19.24 -10.87
N LEU A 242 -20.50 -20.16 -10.42
CA LEU A 242 -20.89 -21.43 -9.76
C LEU A 242 -19.96 -21.88 -8.63
N GLN A 243 -18.95 -21.10 -8.19
CA GLN A 243 -18.04 -21.60 -7.15
C GLN A 243 -18.26 -20.91 -5.80
N GLN A 244 -18.30 -21.76 -4.78
CA GLN A 244 -18.19 -21.31 -3.38
C GLN A 244 -16.85 -20.60 -3.23
N GLY A 245 -16.84 -19.44 -2.56
CA GLY A 245 -15.64 -18.66 -2.29
C GLY A 245 -14.53 -19.54 -1.67
N HIS A 246 -13.29 -19.24 -1.99
CA HIS A 246 -12.14 -19.96 -1.47
C HIS A 246 -11.49 -19.22 -0.30
N PRO A 247 -10.98 -19.94 0.72
CA PRO A 247 -10.33 -19.31 1.85
C PRO A 247 -8.96 -18.75 1.42
N ASP A 248 -8.60 -17.57 1.94
CA ASP A 248 -7.26 -17.01 1.87
C ASP A 248 -6.85 -16.41 3.22
N GLY A 249 -5.54 -16.14 3.31
CA GLY A 249 -4.94 -15.61 4.52
C GLY A 249 -4.97 -16.59 5.70
N SER A 250 -4.39 -16.17 6.80
CA SER A 250 -4.33 -16.96 8.03
C SER A 250 -4.36 -16.07 9.25
N GLN A 251 -4.78 -16.66 10.37
CA GLN A 251 -4.83 -15.99 11.66
C GLN A 251 -4.49 -16.93 12.80
N LYS A 252 -3.83 -16.37 13.83
CA LYS A 252 -3.56 -17.05 15.09
C LYS A 252 -3.56 -16.01 16.21
N GLU A 253 -4.50 -16.14 17.16
CA GLU A 253 -4.69 -15.15 18.22
C GLU A 253 -4.87 -13.72 17.66
N ASN A 254 -3.95 -12.80 17.93
CA ASN A 254 -3.94 -11.43 17.41
C ASN A 254 -2.93 -11.23 16.26
N VAL A 255 -2.52 -12.30 15.59
CA VAL A 255 -1.71 -12.23 14.37
C VAL A 255 -2.57 -12.58 13.16
N TYR A 256 -2.53 -11.75 12.15
CA TYR A 256 -3.36 -11.82 10.96
C TYR A 256 -2.51 -11.60 9.71
N GLY A 257 -2.87 -12.20 8.60
CA GLY A 257 -2.21 -11.93 7.33
C GLY A 257 -2.98 -12.47 6.14
N CYS A 258 -2.90 -11.76 5.02
CA CYS A 258 -3.50 -12.14 3.73
C CYS A 258 -2.69 -11.56 2.56
N TYR A 259 -3.03 -11.99 1.34
CA TYR A 259 -2.42 -11.45 0.13
C TYR A 259 -3.06 -10.16 -0.38
N VAL A 260 -4.24 -9.81 0.11
CA VAL A 260 -5.06 -8.72 -0.43
C VAL A 260 -4.44 -7.36 -0.15
N HIS A 261 -4.06 -6.66 -1.22
CA HIS A 261 -3.73 -5.24 -1.23
C HIS A 261 -5.00 -4.39 -1.32
N GLY A 262 -4.94 -3.16 -0.76
CA GLY A 262 -6.11 -2.28 -0.68
C GLY A 262 -7.16 -2.75 0.35
N ILE A 263 -6.84 -3.72 1.20
CA ILE A 263 -7.79 -4.26 2.19
C ILE A 263 -8.31 -3.18 3.16
N PHE A 264 -7.50 -2.16 3.45
CA PHE A 264 -7.90 -1.01 4.29
C PHE A 264 -8.68 0.06 3.52
N ASP A 265 -8.82 -0.05 2.19
CA ASP A 265 -9.63 0.88 1.40
C ASP A 265 -11.13 0.74 1.72
N SER A 266 -11.56 -0.46 2.19
CA SER A 266 -12.91 -0.70 2.69
C SER A 266 -13.12 0.01 4.04
N PRO A 267 -14.14 0.90 4.14
CA PRO A 267 -14.48 1.57 5.40
C PRO A 267 -14.82 0.58 6.52
N GLU A 268 -15.40 -0.57 6.16
CA GLU A 268 -15.75 -1.64 7.11
C GLU A 268 -14.49 -2.25 7.71
N MET A 269 -13.45 -2.50 6.89
CA MET A 269 -12.19 -3.04 7.37
C MET A 269 -11.43 -2.01 8.20
N SER A 270 -11.18 -0.82 7.67
CA SER A 270 -10.43 0.21 8.39
C SER A 270 -11.15 0.63 9.67
N GLY A 271 -12.46 0.85 9.62
CA GLY A 271 -13.29 1.17 10.79
C GLY A 271 -13.34 0.05 11.83
N GLY A 272 -13.52 -1.19 11.39
CA GLY A 272 -13.54 -2.36 12.29
C GLY A 272 -12.20 -2.57 12.99
N PHE A 273 -11.10 -2.45 12.24
CA PHE A 273 -9.74 -2.54 12.78
C PHE A 273 -9.44 -1.46 13.82
N LEU A 274 -9.75 -0.20 13.51
CA LEU A 274 -9.54 0.92 14.43
C LEU A 274 -10.45 0.85 15.66
N SER A 275 -11.72 0.49 15.47
CA SER A 275 -12.66 0.28 16.58
C SER A 275 -12.17 -0.78 17.56
N ALA A 276 -11.58 -1.88 17.04
CA ALA A 276 -11.01 -2.92 17.89
C ALA A 276 -9.82 -2.41 18.71
N LEU A 277 -8.93 -1.61 18.11
CA LEU A 277 -7.80 -1.01 18.81
C LEU A 277 -8.23 0.02 19.85
N LEU A 278 -9.24 0.84 19.56
CA LEU A 278 -9.81 1.81 20.52
C LEU A 278 -10.40 1.10 21.73
N LYS A 279 -11.16 0.03 21.52
CA LYS A 279 -11.72 -0.80 22.61
C LYS A 279 -10.64 -1.36 23.52
N GLU A 280 -9.53 -1.89 22.96
CA GLU A 280 -8.40 -2.39 23.74
C GLU A 280 -7.74 -1.30 24.59
N LYS A 281 -7.77 -0.06 24.14
CA LYS A 281 -7.25 1.11 24.87
C LYS A 281 -8.28 1.73 25.82
N GLY A 282 -9.50 1.25 25.86
CA GLY A 282 -10.60 1.75 26.69
C GLY A 282 -11.23 3.05 26.17
N TYR A 283 -11.04 3.37 24.90
CA TYR A 283 -11.73 4.47 24.23
C TYR A 283 -13.07 4.01 23.63
N ASP A 284 -13.94 4.98 23.36
CA ASP A 284 -15.19 4.75 22.63
C ASP A 284 -14.84 4.37 21.17
N PRO A 285 -15.30 3.23 20.66
CA PRO A 285 -15.07 2.81 19.28
C PRO A 285 -15.58 3.78 18.22
N GLU A 286 -16.59 4.59 18.55
CA GLU A 286 -17.19 5.59 17.64
C GLU A 286 -16.37 6.89 17.57
N THR A 287 -15.28 7.01 18.34
CA THR A 287 -14.43 8.21 18.35
C THR A 287 -13.76 8.47 17.00
N VAL A 288 -13.45 7.39 16.26
CA VAL A 288 -12.83 7.47 14.93
C VAL A 288 -13.78 6.91 13.89
N GLN A 289 -14.10 7.72 12.90
CA GLN A 289 -14.92 7.29 11.76
C GLN A 289 -14.01 6.97 10.58
N ALA A 290 -14.20 5.79 9.98
CA ALA A 290 -13.49 5.41 8.77
C ALA A 290 -13.84 6.37 7.61
N VAL A 291 -12.85 6.69 6.80
CA VAL A 291 -13.04 7.49 5.59
C VAL A 291 -13.55 6.56 4.48
N ASP A 292 -14.55 7.00 3.74
CA ASP A 292 -14.84 6.42 2.42
C ASP A 292 -13.68 6.75 1.48
N TRP A 293 -12.70 5.85 1.44
CA TRP A 293 -11.45 6.06 0.72
C TRP A 293 -11.66 6.21 -0.78
N LYS A 294 -12.66 5.52 -1.33
CA LYS A 294 -13.00 5.63 -2.75
C LYS A 294 -13.49 7.03 -3.10
N SER A 295 -14.46 7.55 -2.36
CA SER A 295 -14.96 8.91 -2.54
C SER A 295 -13.85 9.95 -2.30
N TYR A 296 -13.01 9.75 -1.30
CA TYR A 296 -11.88 10.63 -1.03
C TYR A 296 -10.87 10.68 -2.20
N LYS A 297 -10.53 9.54 -2.80
CA LYS A 297 -9.66 9.48 -3.99
C LYS A 297 -10.28 10.22 -5.17
N GLU A 298 -11.57 10.03 -5.45
CA GLU A 298 -12.26 10.73 -6.53
C GLU A 298 -12.18 12.26 -6.34
N GLU A 299 -12.38 12.77 -5.12
CA GLU A 299 -12.19 14.20 -4.83
C GLU A 299 -10.76 14.67 -5.08
N GLN A 300 -9.73 13.86 -4.79
CA GLN A 300 -8.34 14.22 -5.08
C GLN A 300 -8.07 14.20 -6.60
N TYR A 301 -8.65 13.27 -7.36
CA TYR A 301 -8.55 13.25 -8.82
C TYR A 301 -9.28 14.44 -9.46
N ASP A 302 -10.44 14.86 -8.95
CA ASP A 302 -11.14 16.03 -9.41
C ASP A 302 -10.30 17.29 -9.18
N LYS A 303 -9.70 17.46 -7.99
CA LYS A 303 -8.76 18.56 -7.70
C LYS A 303 -7.56 18.56 -8.64
N LEU A 304 -6.99 17.37 -8.93
CA LEU A 304 -5.91 17.24 -9.91
C LEU A 304 -6.36 17.71 -11.28
N ALA A 305 -7.51 17.25 -11.74
CA ALA A 305 -8.06 17.60 -13.05
C ALA A 305 -8.29 19.12 -13.17
N ASP A 306 -8.83 19.76 -12.14
CA ASP A 306 -9.08 21.19 -12.12
C ASP A 306 -7.77 22.00 -12.18
N ILE A 307 -6.76 21.63 -11.40
CA ILE A 307 -5.46 22.30 -11.42
C ILE A 307 -4.78 22.14 -12.78
N VAL A 308 -4.80 20.93 -13.34
CA VAL A 308 -4.20 20.66 -14.65
C VAL A 308 -4.92 21.44 -15.75
N ARG A 309 -6.26 21.44 -15.79
CA ARG A 309 -7.05 22.20 -16.77
C ARG A 309 -6.80 23.70 -16.67
N ALA A 310 -6.70 24.23 -15.45
CA ALA A 310 -6.43 25.65 -15.22
C ALA A 310 -5.00 26.08 -15.64
N SER A 311 -4.08 25.11 -15.74
CA SER A 311 -2.66 25.36 -16.01
C SER A 311 -2.26 25.09 -17.46
N LEU A 312 -3.15 24.51 -18.28
CA LEU A 312 -2.88 24.11 -19.66
C LEU A 312 -3.75 24.87 -20.66
N ASP A 313 -3.20 25.12 -21.85
CA ASP A 313 -3.98 25.54 -23.02
C ASP A 313 -4.76 24.34 -23.60
N MET A 314 -5.96 24.14 -23.04
CA MET A 314 -6.80 23.02 -23.42
C MET A 314 -7.29 23.10 -24.88
N GLU A 315 -7.45 24.31 -25.44
CA GLU A 315 -7.86 24.48 -26.83
C GLU A 315 -6.76 24.00 -27.79
N GLU A 316 -5.52 24.36 -27.51
CA GLU A 316 -4.38 23.88 -28.29
C GLU A 316 -4.18 22.37 -28.17
N ILE A 317 -4.34 21.83 -26.95
CA ILE A 317 -4.28 20.37 -26.73
C ILE A 317 -5.36 19.65 -27.54
N TYR A 318 -6.60 20.13 -27.54
CA TYR A 318 -7.69 19.52 -28.34
C TYR A 318 -7.41 19.55 -29.84
N LYS A 319 -6.86 20.66 -30.37
CA LYS A 319 -6.40 20.72 -31.76
C LYS A 319 -5.31 19.68 -32.06
N ILE A 320 -4.32 19.56 -31.17
CA ILE A 320 -3.23 18.58 -31.34
C ILE A 320 -3.74 17.15 -31.45
N ILE A 321 -4.73 16.78 -30.64
CA ILE A 321 -5.30 15.42 -30.63
C ILE A 321 -6.44 15.22 -31.63
N GLY A 322 -6.84 16.29 -32.34
CA GLY A 322 -7.84 16.20 -33.40
C GLY A 322 -9.29 16.23 -32.91
N LEU A 323 -9.56 16.88 -31.76
CA LEU A 323 -10.89 17.11 -31.19
C LEU A 323 -11.35 18.57 -31.40
#